data_a6452c9ae34641be9ad3744591ed747a
#
_entry.id   a6452c9ae34641be9ad3744591ed747a
#
_cell.length_a   1.000
_cell.length_b   1.000
_cell.length_c   1.000
_cell.angle_alpha   90.00
_cell.angle_beta   90.00
_cell.angle_gamma   90.00
#
_symmetry.space_group_name_H-M   'P 1'
#
loop_
_entity.id
_entity.type
_entity.pdbx_description
1 polymer ?
#
loop_
_entity_poly.entity_id
_entity_poly.type
_entity_poly.pdbx_seq_one_letter_code
_entity_poly.pdbx_strand_id
1 'polypeptide(L)'
;EGNVQGVIQIAHGMIDYIERYTAMAEYFAKKGYVVAGNDHLGHGDSVLTKEDYGYFTEKNASRCVVEDMHKLTAIMKKKYPDVPYFLLGHSMGSFLSRRYITEYGYELNGVLLLGTGNQPDIVVKSGILLAKLVRLIKGERYRSPFLNHLMFGSYNARVVNPVTDKDWVCGNAEVIKEYVADEKCSYLFTVNGYLGLLDTIAYVKKISNIRKVPRDLPVILAAGTKDPVGGYGRDVKKLFVTYSRHFYDVELRLYEDCRHELHNELIQEDVFAVSYTHLTLPT
;
A
#
# COMPACT_ATOMS: atom_id res chain seq x y z
N GLU A 1 -24.24 -4.46 20.77
CA GLU A 1 -23.21 -3.42 20.84
C GLU A 1 -22.08 -4.03 21.70
N GLY A 2 -21.10 -4.71 21.03
CA GLY A 2 -19.96 -5.31 21.72
C GLY A 2 -18.90 -4.23 22.03
N ASN A 3 -18.01 -4.53 22.98
CA ASN A 3 -16.87 -3.67 23.29
C ASN A 3 -15.91 -3.66 22.09
N VAL A 4 -15.66 -2.48 21.48
CA VAL A 4 -14.73 -2.34 20.35
C VAL A 4 -13.30 -2.55 20.84
N GLN A 5 -12.58 -3.51 20.23
CA GLN A 5 -11.21 -3.87 20.61
C GLN A 5 -10.17 -2.91 20.05
N GLY A 6 -10.49 -2.22 18.95
CA GLY A 6 -9.61 -1.26 18.30
C GLY A 6 -10.14 -0.84 16.93
N VAL A 7 -9.44 0.07 16.29
CA VAL A 7 -9.71 0.51 14.93
C VAL A 7 -8.56 0.10 14.02
N ILE A 8 -8.86 -0.48 12.87
CA ILE A 8 -7.90 -0.76 11.80
C ILE A 8 -8.26 0.10 10.61
N GLN A 9 -7.37 1.00 10.24
CA GLN A 9 -7.51 1.80 9.02
C GLN A 9 -6.74 1.14 7.89
N ILE A 10 -7.39 0.93 6.74
CA ILE A 10 -6.80 0.32 5.55
C ILE A 10 -6.50 1.42 4.52
N ALA A 11 -5.26 1.40 4.00
CA ALA A 11 -4.79 2.18 2.87
C ALA A 11 -4.52 1.23 1.69
N HIS A 12 -5.38 1.28 0.67
CA HIS A 12 -5.36 0.37 -0.48
C HIS A 12 -4.22 0.64 -1.47
N GLY A 13 -4.03 -0.25 -2.44
CA GLY A 13 -2.99 -0.22 -3.46
C GLY A 13 -3.24 0.78 -4.61
N MET A 14 -2.34 0.75 -5.61
CA MET A 14 -2.47 1.46 -6.87
C MET A 14 -3.43 0.70 -7.79
N ILE A 15 -4.32 1.41 -8.49
CA ILE A 15 -5.34 0.80 -9.38
C ILE A 15 -6.15 -0.24 -8.60
N ASP A 16 -6.67 0.19 -7.47
CA ASP A 16 -7.31 -0.60 -6.42
C ASP A 16 -8.33 0.29 -5.71
N TYR A 17 -9.17 -0.26 -4.83
CA TYR A 17 -10.13 0.50 -4.04
C TYR A 17 -10.53 -0.27 -2.77
N ILE A 18 -11.13 0.43 -1.83
CA ILE A 18 -11.29 -0.07 -0.46
C ILE A 18 -12.20 -1.29 -0.34
N GLU A 19 -13.22 -1.44 -1.19
CA GLU A 19 -14.16 -2.57 -1.11
C GLU A 19 -13.49 -3.92 -1.42
N ARG A 20 -12.35 -3.94 -2.12
CA ARG A 20 -11.60 -5.18 -2.37
C ARG A 20 -10.97 -5.78 -1.10
N TYR A 21 -11.01 -5.05 0.02
CA TYR A 21 -10.55 -5.50 1.34
C TYR A 21 -11.69 -6.02 2.22
N THR A 22 -12.90 -6.21 1.68
CA THR A 22 -14.10 -6.61 2.46
C THR A 22 -13.88 -7.90 3.23
N ALA A 23 -13.29 -8.94 2.63
CA ALA A 23 -13.03 -10.22 3.31
C ALA A 23 -12.13 -10.03 4.55
N MET A 24 -11.07 -9.22 4.42
CA MET A 24 -10.18 -8.87 5.53
C MET A 24 -10.92 -8.04 6.59
N ALA A 25 -11.72 -7.06 6.16
CA ALA A 25 -12.50 -6.21 7.07
C ALA A 25 -13.50 -7.03 7.88
N GLU A 26 -14.22 -7.95 7.25
CA GLU A 26 -15.14 -8.86 7.92
C GLU A 26 -14.44 -9.79 8.92
N TYR A 27 -13.25 -10.29 8.59
CA TYR A 27 -12.46 -11.10 9.50
C TYR A 27 -12.13 -10.33 10.79
N PHE A 28 -11.65 -9.10 10.67
CA PHE A 28 -11.33 -8.26 11.83
C PHE A 28 -12.60 -7.80 12.57
N ALA A 29 -13.68 -7.52 11.86
CA ALA A 29 -14.97 -7.17 12.48
C ALA A 29 -15.51 -8.30 13.37
N LYS A 30 -15.41 -9.57 12.92
CA LYS A 30 -15.75 -10.76 13.73
C LYS A 30 -14.88 -10.89 14.98
N LYS A 31 -13.70 -10.25 15.02
CA LYS A 31 -12.79 -10.19 16.17
C LYS A 31 -13.03 -8.96 17.06
N GLY A 32 -14.07 -8.15 16.76
CA GLY A 32 -14.43 -6.98 17.56
C GLY A 32 -13.72 -5.68 17.15
N TYR A 33 -13.02 -5.67 16.02
CA TYR A 33 -12.40 -4.44 15.50
C TYR A 33 -13.35 -3.66 14.60
N VAL A 34 -13.25 -2.34 14.64
CA VAL A 34 -13.83 -1.47 13.62
C VAL A 34 -12.81 -1.33 12.50
N VAL A 35 -13.23 -1.62 11.27
CA VAL A 35 -12.37 -1.42 10.09
C VAL A 35 -12.87 -0.21 9.32
N ALA A 36 -11.96 0.68 8.97
CA ALA A 36 -12.22 1.88 8.19
C ALA A 36 -11.23 2.00 7.03
N GLY A 37 -11.65 2.62 5.95
CA GLY A 37 -10.80 2.93 4.81
C GLY A 37 -11.52 3.93 3.92
N ASN A 38 -10.77 4.60 3.06
CA ASN A 38 -11.30 5.47 2.02
C ASN A 38 -10.62 5.14 0.71
N ASP A 39 -11.30 5.36 -0.38
CA ASP A 39 -10.65 5.39 -1.68
C ASP A 39 -9.71 6.60 -1.74
N HIS A 40 -8.46 6.36 -2.12
CA HIS A 40 -7.50 7.44 -2.31
C HIS A 40 -7.90 8.33 -3.48
N LEU A 41 -7.45 9.58 -3.49
CA LEU A 41 -7.63 10.48 -4.63
C LEU A 41 -7.28 9.76 -5.95
N GLY A 42 -8.16 9.88 -6.94
CA GLY A 42 -8.00 9.23 -8.24
C GLY A 42 -8.23 7.72 -8.24
N HIS A 43 -8.89 7.17 -7.24
CA HIS A 43 -9.23 5.74 -7.15
C HIS A 43 -10.69 5.53 -6.72
N GLY A 44 -11.22 4.35 -7.02
CA GLY A 44 -12.53 3.92 -6.58
C GLY A 44 -13.63 4.94 -6.82
N ASP A 45 -14.38 5.27 -5.79
CA ASP A 45 -15.43 6.27 -5.83
C ASP A 45 -14.98 7.70 -5.42
N SER A 46 -13.67 7.89 -5.17
CA SER A 46 -13.05 9.21 -4.95
C SER A 46 -12.67 9.93 -6.26
N VAL A 47 -13.37 9.63 -7.36
CA VAL A 47 -13.26 10.31 -8.64
C VAL A 47 -14.58 10.98 -8.99
N LEU A 48 -14.51 12.13 -9.66
CA LEU A 48 -15.72 12.80 -10.17
C LEU A 48 -16.14 12.25 -11.54
N THR A 49 -15.12 11.91 -12.34
CA THR A 49 -15.30 11.36 -13.69
C THR A 49 -14.26 10.27 -13.96
N LYS A 50 -14.46 9.46 -15.01
CA LYS A 50 -13.49 8.40 -15.40
C LYS A 50 -12.14 8.97 -15.79
N GLU A 51 -12.06 10.22 -16.23
CA GLU A 51 -10.84 10.95 -16.56
C GLU A 51 -9.97 11.24 -15.33
N ASP A 52 -10.56 11.21 -14.13
CA ASP A 52 -9.84 11.48 -12.90
C ASP A 52 -9.13 10.24 -12.33
N TYR A 53 -9.44 9.04 -12.82
CA TYR A 53 -8.71 7.84 -12.40
C TYR A 53 -7.20 7.98 -12.56
N GLY A 54 -6.45 7.67 -11.50
CA GLY A 54 -5.00 7.75 -11.46
C GLY A 54 -4.43 9.16 -11.43
N TYR A 55 -5.26 10.18 -11.17
CA TYR A 55 -4.85 11.57 -10.95
C TYR A 55 -5.05 11.95 -9.49
N PHE A 56 -4.03 12.39 -8.78
CA PHE A 56 -4.16 12.75 -7.37
C PHE A 56 -4.58 14.22 -7.20
N THR A 57 -3.68 15.16 -7.50
CA THR A 57 -3.89 16.59 -7.37
C THR A 57 -2.76 17.38 -8.03
N GLU A 58 -2.98 18.65 -8.35
CA GLU A 58 -1.99 19.52 -8.98
C GLU A 58 -0.71 19.72 -8.17
N LYS A 59 -0.83 19.80 -6.86
CA LYS A 59 0.29 20.13 -5.97
C LYS A 59 0.39 19.15 -4.81
N ASN A 60 1.63 18.79 -4.45
CA ASN A 60 1.91 17.95 -3.27
C ASN A 60 1.12 16.63 -3.25
N ALA A 61 0.96 15.99 -4.41
CA ALA A 61 0.10 14.84 -4.63
C ALA A 61 0.19 13.77 -3.52
N SER A 62 1.39 13.27 -3.22
CA SER A 62 1.57 12.25 -2.19
C SER A 62 1.27 12.74 -0.77
N ARG A 63 1.48 14.04 -0.49
CA ARG A 63 1.15 14.61 0.81
C ARG A 63 -0.36 14.75 0.98
N CYS A 64 -1.08 15.22 -0.04
CA CYS A 64 -2.54 15.34 0.01
C CYS A 64 -3.21 14.00 0.31
N VAL A 65 -2.76 12.91 -0.31
CA VAL A 65 -3.30 11.57 -0.03
C VAL A 65 -3.06 11.17 1.43
N VAL A 66 -1.86 11.44 1.97
CA VAL A 66 -1.55 11.16 3.39
C VAL A 66 -2.38 12.02 4.34
N GLU A 67 -2.61 13.29 4.02
CA GLU A 67 -3.50 14.19 4.79
C GLU A 67 -4.95 13.69 4.80
N ASP A 68 -5.44 13.14 3.67
CA ASP A 68 -6.77 12.55 3.62
C ASP A 68 -6.87 11.27 4.47
N MET A 69 -5.82 10.44 4.47
CA MET A 69 -5.73 9.32 5.42
C MET A 69 -5.79 9.81 6.88
N HIS A 70 -5.08 10.90 7.20
CA HIS A 70 -5.09 11.46 8.55
C HIS A 70 -6.45 12.07 8.94
N LYS A 71 -7.17 12.70 8.01
CA LYS A 71 -8.55 13.14 8.26
C LYS A 71 -9.45 11.98 8.68
N LEU A 72 -9.33 10.83 8.00
CA LEU A 72 -10.08 9.63 8.39
C LEU A 72 -9.66 9.16 9.80
N THR A 73 -8.36 9.14 10.10
CA THR A 73 -7.87 8.82 11.46
C THR A 73 -8.51 9.74 12.51
N ALA A 74 -8.51 11.06 12.27
CA ALA A 74 -9.11 12.02 13.20
C ALA A 74 -10.61 11.78 13.41
N ILE A 75 -11.36 11.47 12.35
CA ILE A 75 -12.79 11.12 12.43
C ILE A 75 -12.98 9.85 13.27
N MET A 76 -12.21 8.81 13.01
CA MET A 76 -12.35 7.53 13.69
C MET A 76 -11.92 7.62 15.16
N LYS A 77 -10.83 8.33 15.48
CA LYS A 77 -10.40 8.56 16.87
C LYS A 77 -11.41 9.41 17.64
N LYS A 78 -12.08 10.34 17.00
CA LYS A 78 -13.18 11.09 17.64
C LYS A 78 -14.38 10.18 17.95
N LYS A 79 -14.65 9.18 17.10
CA LYS A 79 -15.77 8.23 17.27
C LYS A 79 -15.43 7.12 18.26
N TYR A 80 -14.15 6.74 18.33
CA TYR A 80 -13.63 5.66 19.18
C TYR A 80 -12.36 6.13 19.90
N PRO A 81 -12.47 7.04 20.91
CA PRO A 81 -11.32 7.74 21.50
C PRO A 81 -10.40 6.85 22.34
N ASP A 82 -10.95 5.83 22.99
CA ASP A 82 -10.27 5.07 24.05
C ASP A 82 -9.81 3.67 23.58
N VAL A 83 -9.71 3.46 22.27
CA VAL A 83 -9.31 2.17 21.72
C VAL A 83 -8.02 2.27 20.90
N PRO A 84 -7.23 1.19 20.83
CA PRO A 84 -6.03 1.14 19.98
C PRO A 84 -6.34 1.42 18.52
N TYR A 85 -5.41 2.11 17.83
CA TYR A 85 -5.55 2.47 16.44
C TYR A 85 -4.39 1.92 15.61
N PHE A 86 -4.72 1.16 14.57
CA PHE A 86 -3.75 0.50 13.70
C PHE A 86 -3.90 0.95 12.25
N LEU A 87 -2.78 1.01 11.54
CA LEU A 87 -2.76 1.34 10.12
C LEU A 87 -2.25 0.12 9.31
N LEU A 88 -3.04 -0.31 8.35
CA LEU A 88 -2.69 -1.35 7.40
C LEU A 88 -2.55 -0.72 6.01
N GLY A 89 -1.37 -0.82 5.40
CA GLY A 89 -1.14 -0.34 4.05
C GLY A 89 -0.72 -1.46 3.11
N HIS A 90 -1.36 -1.54 1.93
CA HIS A 90 -1.00 -2.50 0.90
C HIS A 90 -0.40 -1.79 -0.32
N SER A 91 0.70 -2.31 -0.88
CA SER A 91 1.30 -1.82 -2.11
C SER A 91 1.58 -0.31 -2.08
N MET A 92 0.97 0.49 -2.96
CA MET A 92 1.01 1.96 -2.89
C MET A 92 0.60 2.47 -1.51
N GLY A 93 -0.47 1.91 -0.92
CA GLY A 93 -0.90 2.23 0.43
C GLY A 93 0.16 1.95 1.48
N SER A 94 1.03 0.95 1.27
CA SER A 94 2.17 0.70 2.16
C SER A 94 3.22 1.81 2.11
N PHE A 95 3.49 2.37 0.94
CA PHE A 95 4.38 3.52 0.80
C PHE A 95 3.76 4.78 1.40
N LEU A 96 2.45 5.00 1.19
CA LEU A 96 1.70 6.09 1.82
C LEU A 96 1.70 5.95 3.35
N SER A 97 1.49 4.75 3.87
CA SER A 97 1.55 4.45 5.31
C SER A 97 2.95 4.69 5.90
N ARG A 98 4.00 4.32 5.17
CA ARG A 98 5.38 4.65 5.57
C ARG A 98 5.64 6.15 5.62
N ARG A 99 5.02 6.93 4.73
CA ARG A 99 5.06 8.39 4.81
C ARG A 99 4.21 8.90 5.96
N TYR A 100 3.00 8.38 6.12
CA TYR A 100 2.08 8.72 7.21
C TYR A 100 2.75 8.62 8.58
N ILE A 101 3.44 7.52 8.86
CA ILE A 101 4.08 7.31 10.18
C ILE A 101 5.24 8.27 10.47
N THR A 102 5.79 8.95 9.46
CA THR A 102 6.80 10.00 9.69
C THR A 102 6.20 11.30 10.23
N GLU A 103 4.91 11.51 10.05
CA GLU A 103 4.19 12.72 10.43
C GLU A 103 3.21 12.45 11.59
N TYR A 104 2.56 11.30 11.60
CA TYR A 104 1.45 10.94 12.50
C TYR A 104 1.64 9.59 13.23
N GLY A 105 2.84 9.02 13.20
CA GLY A 105 3.11 7.70 13.79
C GLY A 105 2.82 7.61 15.28
N TYR A 106 2.92 8.72 16.01
CA TYR A 106 2.60 8.81 17.45
C TYR A 106 1.11 8.61 17.76
N GLU A 107 0.25 8.65 16.76
CA GLU A 107 -1.18 8.39 16.90
C GLU A 107 -1.56 6.91 16.79
N LEU A 108 -0.60 6.05 16.42
CA LEU A 108 -0.83 4.65 16.11
C LEU A 108 -0.27 3.71 17.18
N ASN A 109 -0.94 2.59 17.37
CA ASN A 109 -0.50 1.49 18.22
C ASN A 109 0.24 0.39 17.43
N GLY A 110 0.23 0.45 16.10
CA GLY A 110 0.98 -0.48 15.25
C GLY A 110 0.69 -0.24 13.78
N VAL A 111 1.59 -0.73 12.92
CA VAL A 111 1.48 -0.60 11.46
C VAL A 111 1.80 -1.92 10.78
N LEU A 112 0.94 -2.32 9.84
CA LEU A 112 1.13 -3.47 8.98
C LEU A 112 1.33 -3.01 7.53
N LEU A 113 2.45 -3.40 6.93
CA LEU A 113 2.85 -3.04 5.57
C LEU A 113 2.88 -4.30 4.68
N LEU A 114 1.79 -4.51 3.91
CA LEU A 114 1.63 -5.63 2.99
C LEU A 114 2.17 -5.27 1.59
N GLY A 115 2.89 -6.18 0.95
CA GLY A 115 3.36 -5.99 -0.43
C GLY A 115 4.21 -4.74 -0.63
N THR A 116 4.95 -4.31 0.41
CA THR A 116 5.82 -3.14 0.32
C THR A 116 7.13 -3.47 -0.41
N GLY A 117 7.84 -2.45 -0.84
CA GLY A 117 9.11 -2.60 -1.55
C GLY A 117 10.20 -1.64 -1.08
N ASN A 118 11.40 -1.83 -1.61
CA ASN A 118 12.54 -0.94 -1.39
C ASN A 118 13.39 -0.82 -2.66
N GLN A 119 12.77 -0.30 -3.72
CA GLN A 119 13.37 -0.17 -5.05
C GLN A 119 14.70 0.58 -5.00
N PRO A 120 15.70 0.22 -5.82
CA PRO A 120 16.98 0.92 -5.88
C PRO A 120 16.82 2.42 -6.18
N ASP A 121 17.63 3.28 -5.57
CA ASP A 121 17.54 4.74 -5.73
C ASP A 121 17.70 5.18 -7.18
N ILE A 122 18.54 4.50 -7.95
CA ILE A 122 18.73 4.81 -9.37
C ILE A 122 17.44 4.58 -10.16
N VAL A 123 16.69 3.51 -9.86
CA VAL A 123 15.41 3.20 -10.52
C VAL A 123 14.38 4.28 -10.19
N VAL A 124 14.27 4.67 -8.91
CA VAL A 124 13.32 5.70 -8.47
C VAL A 124 13.65 7.06 -9.10
N LYS A 125 14.93 7.47 -9.04
CA LYS A 125 15.37 8.76 -9.59
C LYS A 125 15.23 8.84 -11.10
N SER A 126 15.58 7.78 -11.84
CA SER A 126 15.38 7.74 -13.30
C SER A 126 13.90 7.73 -13.66
N GLY A 127 13.07 6.99 -12.92
CA GLY A 127 11.62 7.02 -13.09
C GLY A 127 11.02 8.42 -12.90
N ILE A 128 11.42 9.14 -11.85
CA ILE A 128 11.01 10.55 -11.62
C ILE A 128 11.44 11.45 -12.80
N LEU A 129 12.69 11.32 -13.24
CA LEU A 129 13.19 12.14 -14.36
C LEU A 129 12.38 11.89 -15.63
N LEU A 130 12.17 10.63 -16.00
CA LEU A 130 11.40 10.26 -17.20
C LEU A 130 9.94 10.71 -17.09
N ALA A 131 9.30 10.52 -15.94
CA ALA A 131 7.94 10.99 -15.72
C ALA A 131 7.83 12.53 -15.83
N LYS A 132 8.82 13.29 -15.32
CA LYS A 132 8.89 14.75 -15.49
C LYS A 132 9.05 15.17 -16.95
N LEU A 133 9.87 14.46 -17.73
CA LEU A 133 10.01 14.72 -19.17
C LEU A 133 8.71 14.44 -19.93
N VAL A 134 8.04 13.33 -19.63
CA VAL A 134 6.73 13.03 -20.22
C VAL A 134 5.70 14.09 -19.84
N ARG A 135 5.69 14.54 -18.56
CA ARG A 135 4.81 15.63 -18.11
C ARG A 135 5.02 16.93 -18.88
N LEU A 136 6.29 17.28 -19.13
CA LEU A 136 6.63 18.51 -19.86
C LEU A 136 6.10 18.49 -21.30
N ILE A 137 6.10 17.31 -21.95
CA ILE A 137 5.72 17.16 -23.37
C ILE A 137 4.21 16.89 -23.54
N LYS A 138 3.61 16.09 -22.65
CA LYS A 138 2.25 15.54 -22.78
C LYS A 138 1.27 16.04 -21.72
N GLY A 139 1.74 16.74 -20.69
CA GLY A 139 0.94 17.18 -19.57
C GLY A 139 0.79 16.11 -18.47
N GLU A 140 0.28 16.55 -17.34
CA GLU A 140 0.23 15.71 -16.13
C GLU A 140 -0.92 14.70 -16.14
N ARG A 141 -2.00 14.93 -16.88
CA ARG A 141 -3.13 14.00 -17.02
C ARG A 141 -2.89 12.92 -18.10
N TYR A 142 -1.77 13.02 -18.82
CA TYR A 142 -1.46 12.02 -19.85
C TYR A 142 -1.24 10.63 -19.22
N ARG A 143 -1.88 9.61 -19.82
CA ARG A 143 -1.75 8.20 -19.42
C ARG A 143 -0.71 7.55 -20.33
N SER A 144 0.49 7.35 -19.79
CA SER A 144 1.66 6.92 -20.58
C SER A 144 1.82 5.39 -20.58
N PRO A 145 1.55 4.70 -21.71
CA PRO A 145 1.87 3.28 -21.83
C PRO A 145 3.36 2.98 -21.65
N PHE A 146 4.22 3.92 -22.06
CA PHE A 146 5.67 3.81 -21.88
C PHE A 146 6.05 3.78 -20.38
N LEU A 147 5.54 4.71 -19.57
CA LEU A 147 5.82 4.71 -18.13
C LEU A 147 5.23 3.46 -17.44
N ASN A 148 4.03 3.03 -17.85
CA ASN A 148 3.42 1.81 -17.34
C ASN A 148 4.29 0.58 -17.64
N HIS A 149 4.76 0.44 -18.88
CA HIS A 149 5.64 -0.67 -19.26
C HIS A 149 6.98 -0.62 -18.52
N LEU A 150 7.56 0.58 -18.35
CA LEU A 150 8.82 0.76 -17.62
C LEU A 150 8.69 0.32 -16.16
N MET A 151 7.55 0.61 -15.52
CA MET A 151 7.34 0.31 -14.09
C MET A 151 6.90 -1.13 -13.84
N PHE A 152 6.07 -1.70 -14.71
CA PHE A 152 5.40 -2.98 -14.44
C PHE A 152 5.62 -4.05 -15.52
N GLY A 153 6.18 -3.71 -16.67
CA GLY A 153 6.29 -4.62 -17.83
C GLY A 153 7.09 -5.90 -17.57
N SER A 154 7.96 -5.90 -16.56
CA SER A 154 8.75 -7.08 -16.17
C SER A 154 8.12 -7.90 -15.02
N TYR A 155 6.99 -7.48 -14.46
CA TYR A 155 6.46 -8.09 -13.23
C TYR A 155 5.96 -9.52 -13.42
N ASN A 156 5.45 -9.84 -14.61
CA ASN A 156 5.08 -11.23 -14.97
C ASN A 156 6.26 -12.12 -15.37
N ALA A 157 7.49 -11.62 -15.42
CA ALA A 157 8.65 -12.38 -15.95
C ALA A 157 8.93 -13.71 -15.22
N ARG A 158 8.45 -13.87 -13.98
CA ARG A 158 8.59 -15.10 -13.19
C ARG A 158 7.28 -15.84 -12.99
N VAL A 159 6.20 -15.40 -13.59
CA VAL A 159 4.92 -16.12 -13.59
C VAL A 159 4.98 -17.19 -14.68
N VAL A 160 4.69 -18.43 -14.29
CA VAL A 160 4.66 -19.55 -15.25
C VAL A 160 3.33 -19.48 -16.01
N ASN A 161 3.41 -19.47 -17.35
CA ASN A 161 2.26 -19.44 -18.26
C ASN A 161 1.25 -18.32 -17.90
N PRO A 162 1.67 -17.03 -17.89
CA PRO A 162 0.75 -15.95 -17.55
C PRO A 162 -0.36 -15.84 -18.61
N VAL A 163 -1.59 -15.67 -18.13
CA VAL A 163 -2.79 -15.50 -18.97
C VAL A 163 -3.08 -14.02 -19.20
N THR A 164 -2.81 -13.18 -18.21
CA THR A 164 -3.00 -11.73 -18.26
C THR A 164 -1.70 -11.00 -17.92
N ASP A 165 -1.67 -9.68 -18.15
CA ASP A 165 -0.57 -8.81 -17.71
C ASP A 165 -0.57 -8.54 -16.19
N LYS A 166 -1.57 -9.05 -15.47
CA LYS A 166 -1.79 -8.84 -14.03
C LYS A 166 -1.56 -10.09 -13.17
N ASP A 167 -1.16 -11.23 -13.76
CA ASP A 167 -1.02 -12.47 -13.00
C ASP A 167 0.00 -12.38 -11.85
N TRP A 168 0.95 -11.45 -11.94
CA TRP A 168 1.89 -11.17 -10.84
C TRP A 168 1.21 -10.65 -9.56
N VAL A 169 -0.04 -10.18 -9.66
CA VAL A 169 -0.78 -9.56 -8.55
C VAL A 169 -1.21 -10.59 -7.52
N CYS A 170 -1.78 -11.72 -7.96
CA CYS A 170 -2.32 -12.75 -7.06
C CYS A 170 -2.16 -14.16 -7.66
N GLY A 171 -1.97 -15.15 -6.81
CA GLY A 171 -1.96 -16.58 -7.19
C GLY A 171 -3.34 -17.17 -7.44
N ASN A 172 -4.39 -16.52 -6.94
CA ASN A 172 -5.77 -16.92 -7.16
C ASN A 172 -6.29 -16.40 -8.49
N ALA A 173 -6.55 -17.32 -9.45
CA ALA A 173 -6.97 -16.98 -10.81
C ALA A 173 -8.34 -16.29 -10.88
N GLU A 174 -9.28 -16.62 -9.98
CA GLU A 174 -10.59 -15.96 -9.95
C GLU A 174 -10.45 -14.49 -9.52
N VAL A 175 -9.60 -14.19 -8.53
CA VAL A 175 -9.30 -12.82 -8.13
C VAL A 175 -8.70 -12.02 -9.30
N ILE A 176 -7.79 -12.62 -10.08
CA ILE A 176 -7.21 -11.95 -11.27
C ILE A 176 -8.27 -11.69 -12.33
N LYS A 177 -9.16 -12.65 -12.56
CA LYS A 177 -10.24 -12.50 -13.52
C LYS A 177 -11.19 -11.36 -13.14
N GLU A 178 -11.58 -11.28 -11.87
CA GLU A 178 -12.39 -10.17 -11.33
C GLU A 178 -11.65 -8.84 -11.45
N TYR A 179 -10.37 -8.80 -11.05
CA TYR A 179 -9.52 -7.61 -11.12
C TYR A 179 -9.42 -7.04 -12.54
N VAL A 180 -9.21 -7.88 -13.53
CA VAL A 180 -9.09 -7.45 -14.94
C VAL A 180 -10.42 -7.01 -15.53
N ALA A 181 -11.54 -7.58 -15.08
CA ALA A 181 -12.88 -7.23 -15.52
C ALA A 181 -13.41 -5.95 -14.89
N ASP A 182 -12.84 -5.52 -13.77
CA ASP A 182 -13.31 -4.36 -13.02
C ASP A 182 -12.78 -3.05 -13.63
N GLU A 183 -13.67 -2.14 -14.03
CA GLU A 183 -13.30 -0.82 -14.56
C GLU A 183 -12.51 0.02 -13.56
N LYS A 184 -12.77 -0.14 -12.23
CA LYS A 184 -12.02 0.53 -11.16
C LYS A 184 -10.57 0.01 -11.01
N CYS A 185 -10.25 -1.12 -11.67
CA CYS A 185 -8.92 -1.77 -11.69
C CYS A 185 -8.28 -1.84 -13.09
N SER A 186 -8.92 -1.26 -14.13
CA SER A 186 -8.55 -1.44 -15.54
C SER A 186 -8.14 -0.15 -16.25
N TYR A 187 -7.47 0.77 -15.56
CA TYR A 187 -6.99 2.04 -16.13
C TYR A 187 -5.48 2.19 -16.06
N LEU A 188 -4.93 3.08 -16.87
CA LEU A 188 -3.54 3.51 -16.76
C LEU A 188 -3.45 4.74 -15.83
N PHE A 189 -2.46 4.74 -14.95
CA PHE A 189 -2.15 5.91 -14.14
C PHE A 189 -1.81 7.11 -15.02
N THR A 190 -2.16 8.29 -14.56
CA THR A 190 -1.67 9.54 -15.15
C THR A 190 -0.20 9.76 -14.81
N VAL A 191 0.47 10.62 -15.54
CA VAL A 191 1.85 11.05 -15.21
C VAL A 191 1.90 11.69 -13.82
N ASN A 192 0.84 12.40 -13.40
CA ASN A 192 0.70 12.96 -12.05
C ASN A 192 0.69 11.84 -10.98
N GLY A 193 -0.11 10.80 -11.19
CA GLY A 193 -0.17 9.66 -10.27
C GLY A 193 1.17 8.93 -10.15
N TYR A 194 1.86 8.67 -11.27
CA TYR A 194 3.21 8.08 -11.25
C TYR A 194 4.21 8.94 -10.49
N LEU A 195 4.21 10.26 -10.70
CA LEU A 195 5.06 11.17 -9.96
C LEU A 195 4.74 11.17 -8.46
N GLY A 196 3.46 11.17 -8.10
CA GLY A 196 3.04 11.10 -6.71
C GLY A 196 3.51 9.82 -6.00
N LEU A 197 3.40 8.66 -6.67
CA LEU A 197 3.90 7.39 -6.17
C LEU A 197 5.44 7.40 -6.04
N LEU A 198 6.14 7.79 -7.08
CA LEU A 198 7.62 7.81 -7.11
C LEU A 198 8.20 8.80 -6.08
N ASP A 199 7.56 9.97 -5.90
CA ASP A 199 7.94 10.94 -4.87
C ASP A 199 7.71 10.38 -3.46
N THR A 200 6.61 9.62 -3.26
CA THR A 200 6.36 8.91 -1.99
C THR A 200 7.46 7.90 -1.72
N ILE A 201 7.80 7.05 -2.70
CA ILE A 201 8.87 6.05 -2.58
C ILE A 201 10.22 6.75 -2.26
N ALA A 202 10.55 7.83 -2.98
CA ALA A 202 11.77 8.59 -2.74
C ALA A 202 11.81 9.23 -1.33
N TYR A 203 10.66 9.69 -0.83
CA TYR A 203 10.54 10.28 0.50
C TYR A 203 10.79 9.26 1.62
N VAL A 204 10.12 8.10 1.55
CA VAL A 204 10.15 7.10 2.63
C VAL A 204 11.48 6.34 2.73
N LYS A 205 12.33 6.44 1.72
CA LYS A 205 13.68 5.85 1.72
C LYS A 205 14.74 6.71 2.40
N LYS A 206 14.48 8.00 2.59
CA LYS A 206 15.46 8.91 3.24
C LYS A 206 15.57 8.57 4.72
N ILE A 207 16.78 8.28 5.18
CA ILE A 207 17.06 7.99 6.60
C ILE A 207 16.60 9.13 7.51
N SER A 208 16.74 10.39 7.05
CA SER A 208 16.24 11.55 7.79
C SER A 208 14.72 11.52 8.02
N ASN A 209 13.95 10.90 7.13
CA ASN A 209 12.52 10.74 7.30
C ASN A 209 12.19 9.51 8.15
N ILE A 210 12.90 8.39 7.95
CA ILE A 210 12.75 7.19 8.79
C ILE A 210 12.97 7.54 10.27
N ARG A 211 13.94 8.41 10.58
CA ARG A 211 14.23 8.86 11.95
C ARG A 211 13.14 9.71 12.61
N LYS A 212 12.14 10.17 11.86
CA LYS A 212 10.99 10.90 12.41
C LYS A 212 9.92 9.98 12.99
N VAL A 213 9.92 8.71 12.58
CA VAL A 213 8.95 7.72 13.07
C VAL A 213 9.25 7.42 14.54
N PRO A 214 8.23 7.34 15.42
CA PRO A 214 8.40 6.90 16.80
C PRO A 214 9.13 5.55 16.85
N ARG A 215 10.16 5.43 17.68
CA ARG A 215 11.01 4.23 17.71
C ARG A 215 10.31 3.02 18.33
N ASP A 216 9.34 3.27 19.16
CA ASP A 216 8.49 2.31 19.88
C ASP A 216 7.24 1.90 19.10
N LEU A 217 7.01 2.46 17.90
CA LEU A 217 5.90 2.05 17.05
C LEU A 217 6.18 0.66 16.46
N PRO A 218 5.37 -0.37 16.77
CA PRO A 218 5.49 -1.69 16.16
C PRO A 218 5.23 -1.65 14.66
N VAL A 219 6.10 -2.28 13.87
CA VAL A 219 6.00 -2.32 12.40
C VAL A 219 6.14 -3.75 11.89
N ILE A 220 5.13 -4.23 11.18
CA ILE A 220 5.15 -5.53 10.53
C ILE A 220 5.31 -5.32 9.02
N LEU A 221 6.29 -6.01 8.45
CA LEU A 221 6.51 -6.10 7.01
C LEU A 221 6.05 -7.47 6.55
N ALA A 222 5.10 -7.55 5.62
CA ALA A 222 4.65 -8.81 5.06
C ALA A 222 4.67 -8.77 3.54
N ALA A 223 5.24 -9.81 2.89
CA ALA A 223 5.33 -9.90 1.45
C ALA A 223 5.35 -11.35 0.97
N GLY A 224 4.87 -11.59 -0.24
CA GLY A 224 5.01 -12.87 -0.91
C GLY A 224 6.43 -13.09 -1.47
N THR A 225 6.92 -14.34 -1.45
CA THR A 225 8.23 -14.65 -2.05
C THR A 225 8.23 -14.58 -3.57
N LYS A 226 7.03 -14.53 -4.20
CA LYS A 226 6.84 -14.32 -5.65
C LYS A 226 6.40 -12.89 -6.00
N ASP A 227 6.38 -11.97 -5.03
CA ASP A 227 6.04 -10.56 -5.24
C ASP A 227 7.19 -9.77 -5.88
N PRO A 228 7.04 -9.27 -7.14
CA PRO A 228 8.06 -8.47 -7.81
C PRO A 228 8.26 -7.09 -7.16
N VAL A 229 7.23 -6.51 -6.52
CA VAL A 229 7.30 -5.20 -5.84
C VAL A 229 8.27 -5.27 -4.66
N GLY A 230 8.23 -6.37 -3.89
CA GLY A 230 9.15 -6.67 -2.81
C GLY A 230 10.51 -7.21 -3.26
N GLY A 231 10.77 -7.25 -4.59
CA GLY A 231 11.98 -7.83 -5.18
C GLY A 231 12.09 -9.33 -4.88
N TYR A 232 10.95 -10.02 -4.85
CA TYR A 232 10.88 -11.44 -4.50
C TYR A 232 11.42 -11.71 -3.08
N GLY A 233 11.01 -10.89 -2.13
CA GLY A 233 11.45 -10.91 -0.73
C GLY A 233 12.80 -10.23 -0.45
N ARG A 234 13.67 -10.08 -1.45
CA ARG A 234 15.02 -9.51 -1.27
C ARG A 234 14.99 -8.04 -0.79
N ASP A 235 14.15 -7.22 -1.42
CA ASP A 235 14.15 -5.79 -1.15
C ASP A 235 13.35 -5.47 0.14
N VAL A 236 12.39 -6.31 0.49
CA VAL A 236 11.70 -6.24 1.80
C VAL A 236 12.65 -6.63 2.94
N LYS A 237 13.50 -7.67 2.75
CA LYS A 237 14.56 -8.01 3.71
C LYS A 237 15.52 -6.85 3.96
N LYS A 238 15.91 -6.10 2.91
CA LYS A 238 16.75 -4.89 3.06
C LYS A 238 16.03 -3.80 3.84
N LEU A 239 14.72 -3.62 3.60
CA LEU A 239 13.90 -2.69 4.34
C LEU A 239 13.82 -3.09 5.82
N PHE A 240 13.58 -4.36 6.12
CA PHE A 240 13.59 -4.91 7.47
C PHE A 240 14.89 -4.60 8.20
N VAL A 241 16.05 -4.89 7.59
CA VAL A 241 17.36 -4.55 8.19
C VAL A 241 17.50 -3.05 8.45
N THR A 242 16.98 -2.21 7.56
CA THR A 242 17.01 -0.76 7.75
C THR A 242 16.14 -0.34 8.93
N TYR A 243 14.93 -0.87 9.01
CA TYR A 243 13.96 -0.53 10.06
C TYR A 243 14.41 -1.05 11.44
N SER A 244 14.93 -2.28 11.52
CA SER A 244 15.45 -2.86 12.78
C SER A 244 16.62 -2.09 13.40
N ARG A 245 17.27 -1.19 12.63
CA ARG A 245 18.30 -0.27 13.16
C ARG A 245 17.70 1.01 13.76
N HIS A 246 16.43 1.29 13.49
CA HIS A 246 15.79 2.55 13.88
C HIS A 246 14.61 2.35 14.82
N PHE A 247 13.90 1.23 14.76
CA PHE A 247 12.73 0.91 15.57
C PHE A 247 13.05 -0.24 16.53
N TYR A 248 12.38 -0.28 17.67
CA TYR A 248 12.58 -1.32 18.68
C TYR A 248 11.87 -2.62 18.30
N ASP A 249 10.68 -2.51 17.69
CA ASP A 249 9.83 -3.63 17.32
C ASP A 249 9.53 -3.63 15.83
N VAL A 250 10.24 -4.48 15.09
CA VAL A 250 10.03 -4.69 13.66
C VAL A 250 9.99 -6.17 13.37
N GLU A 251 8.96 -6.61 12.70
CA GLU A 251 8.82 -8.00 12.28
C GLU A 251 8.78 -8.12 10.76
N LEU A 252 9.32 -9.23 10.23
CA LEU A 252 9.26 -9.59 8.81
C LEU A 252 8.59 -10.94 8.64
N ARG A 253 7.49 -10.97 7.88
CA ARG A 253 6.81 -12.19 7.43
C ARG A 253 6.91 -12.34 5.92
N LEU A 254 7.49 -13.44 5.48
CA LEU A 254 7.53 -13.82 4.07
C LEU A 254 6.65 -15.05 3.87
N TYR A 255 5.67 -14.91 2.98
CA TYR A 255 4.74 -15.97 2.62
C TYR A 255 5.24 -16.68 1.37
N GLU A 256 5.61 -17.95 1.55
CA GLU A 256 6.17 -18.76 0.47
C GLU A 256 5.14 -18.93 -0.65
N ASP A 257 5.62 -18.87 -1.88
CA ASP A 257 4.84 -19.01 -3.12
C ASP A 257 3.72 -17.97 -3.35
N CYS A 258 3.49 -17.04 -2.42
CA CYS A 258 2.51 -15.97 -2.56
C CYS A 258 3.06 -14.84 -3.43
N ARG A 259 2.16 -14.18 -4.15
CA ARG A 259 2.40 -13.02 -4.99
C ARG A 259 2.14 -11.72 -4.21
N HIS A 260 1.65 -10.70 -4.87
CA HIS A 260 1.59 -9.34 -4.34
C HIS A 260 0.42 -9.08 -3.37
N GLU A 261 -0.80 -9.52 -3.73
CA GLU A 261 -2.02 -9.30 -2.93
C GLU A 261 -2.22 -10.41 -1.90
N LEU A 262 -1.42 -10.42 -0.82
CA LEU A 262 -1.50 -11.43 0.23
C LEU A 262 -2.91 -11.60 0.81
N HIS A 263 -3.69 -10.52 0.88
CA HIS A 263 -5.05 -10.51 1.41
C HIS A 263 -6.08 -11.15 0.47
N ASN A 264 -5.70 -11.47 -0.76
CA ASN A 264 -6.50 -12.14 -1.77
C ASN A 264 -5.90 -13.49 -2.22
N GLU A 265 -4.75 -13.89 -1.65
CA GLU A 265 -4.14 -15.19 -1.92
C GLU A 265 -4.98 -16.35 -1.36
N LEU A 266 -4.74 -17.56 -1.84
CA LEU A 266 -5.43 -18.76 -1.34
C LEU A 266 -5.24 -19.01 0.17
N ILE A 267 -4.19 -18.44 0.75
CA ILE A 267 -3.86 -18.50 2.18
C ILE A 267 -4.31 -17.24 2.95
N GLN A 268 -5.22 -16.44 2.41
CA GLN A 268 -5.61 -15.15 3.01
C GLN A 268 -6.01 -15.24 4.48
N GLU A 269 -6.66 -16.34 4.91
CA GLU A 269 -7.04 -16.52 6.31
C GLU A 269 -5.83 -16.62 7.24
N ASP A 270 -4.75 -17.28 6.83
CA ASP A 270 -3.50 -17.32 7.57
C ASP A 270 -2.86 -15.93 7.66
N VAL A 271 -2.91 -15.15 6.56
CA VAL A 271 -2.44 -13.77 6.53
C VAL A 271 -3.23 -12.91 7.51
N PHE A 272 -4.56 -13.08 7.55
CA PHE A 272 -5.43 -12.35 8.49
C PHE A 272 -5.16 -12.75 9.94
N ALA A 273 -5.00 -14.06 10.22
CA ALA A 273 -4.73 -14.58 11.56
C ALA A 273 -3.38 -14.07 12.10
N VAL A 274 -2.32 -14.11 11.28
CA VAL A 274 -1.01 -13.57 11.65
C VAL A 274 -1.10 -12.06 11.88
N SER A 275 -1.78 -11.34 11.00
CA SER A 275 -1.98 -9.90 11.14
C SER A 275 -2.72 -9.56 12.44
N TYR A 276 -3.77 -10.31 12.76
CA TYR A 276 -4.52 -10.17 14.01
C TYR A 276 -3.62 -10.39 15.23
N THR A 277 -2.88 -11.50 15.28
CA THR A 277 -2.03 -11.84 16.42
C THR A 277 -1.04 -10.73 16.73
N HIS A 278 -0.38 -10.18 15.72
CA HIS A 278 0.65 -9.14 15.90
C HIS A 278 0.08 -7.75 16.22
N LEU A 279 -1.13 -7.43 15.75
CA LEU A 279 -1.77 -6.17 16.12
C LEU A 279 -2.34 -6.19 17.54
N THR A 280 -2.52 -7.37 18.15
CA THR A 280 -3.29 -7.52 19.39
C THR A 280 -2.50 -8.01 20.60
N LEU A 281 -1.32 -8.59 20.39
CA LEU A 281 -0.48 -9.00 21.52
C LEU A 281 0.30 -7.80 22.06
N PRO A 282 0.28 -7.54 23.38
CA PRO A 282 1.23 -6.62 23.98
C PRO A 282 2.63 -7.20 23.80
N THR A 283 3.50 -6.43 23.17
CA THR A 283 4.95 -6.71 23.07
C THR A 283 5.66 -6.42 24.38
#